data_7ade6711496558aa307fd989fbd3471b
#
_entry.id   7ade6711496558aa307fd989fbd3471b
#
_cell.length_a   1.000
_cell.length_b   1.000
_cell.length_c   1.000
_cell.angle_alpha   90.00
_cell.angle_beta   90.00
_cell.angle_gamma   90.00
#
_symmetry.space_group_name_H-M   'P 1'
#
loop_
_entity.id
_entity.type
_entity.pdbx_description
1 polymer ?
#
loop_
_entity_poly.entity_id
_entity_poly.type
_entity_poly.pdbx_seq_one_letter_code
_entity_poly.pdbx_strand_id
1 'polypeptide(L)'
;MLPVRTIRRAAGAALALACPILVATATTAGAADPRLLNTFKDWNAFAFEEGGHKVCYISSQPKKKEPAAAKRGDIYVLVTHRPAEKTLDVVSFIAGYPFKKDADTVVEVGGKTFKLFNEGETAWARDAETDKAITAALRDAKGKPMVVKGISTRGTKTTDTYSTDGAAQALDAINKACEVKR
;
A
#
# COMPACT_ATOMS: atom_id res chain seq x y z
N MET A 1 -42.40 -19.91 83.39
CA MET A 1 -43.04 -20.61 82.28
C MET A 1 -43.33 -19.56 81.20
N LEU A 2 -42.51 -19.49 80.17
CA LEU A 2 -42.65 -18.53 79.07
C LEU A 2 -42.92 -19.32 77.79
N PRO A 3 -43.84 -18.94 76.92
CA PRO A 3 -44.19 -19.69 75.71
C PRO A 3 -43.24 -19.42 74.56
N VAL A 4 -42.89 -20.47 73.81
CA VAL A 4 -42.08 -20.53 72.64
C VAL A 4 -42.88 -19.93 71.41
N ARG A 5 -42.38 -18.84 70.80
CA ARG A 5 -42.94 -18.31 69.61
C ARG A 5 -42.32 -19.04 68.39
N THR A 6 -43.15 -19.72 67.64
CA THR A 6 -42.84 -20.36 66.38
C THR A 6 -42.71 -19.30 65.28
N ILE A 7 -41.53 -19.15 64.64
CA ILE A 7 -41.29 -18.28 63.50
C ILE A 7 -41.57 -19.08 62.21
N ARG A 8 -42.59 -18.69 61.48
CA ARG A 8 -42.88 -19.18 60.08
C ARG A 8 -41.87 -18.54 59.10
N ARG A 9 -41.08 -19.38 58.48
CA ARG A 9 -40.23 -18.99 57.37
C ARG A 9 -41.11 -18.86 56.13
N ALA A 10 -41.15 -17.62 55.53
CA ALA A 10 -41.71 -17.36 54.24
C ALA A 10 -40.65 -17.70 53.17
N ALA A 11 -40.98 -18.64 52.27
CA ALA A 11 -40.17 -18.96 51.11
C ALA A 11 -40.36 -17.89 50.03
N GLY A 12 -39.33 -17.04 49.85
CA GLY A 12 -39.30 -16.09 48.71
C GLY A 12 -38.78 -16.78 47.45
N ALA A 13 -39.62 -16.88 46.44
CA ALA A 13 -39.22 -17.34 45.12
C ALA A 13 -38.42 -16.23 44.41
N ALA A 14 -37.12 -16.43 44.21
CA ALA A 14 -36.28 -15.52 43.42
C ALA A 14 -36.44 -15.86 41.93
N LEU A 15 -37.10 -14.96 41.18
CA LEU A 15 -37.20 -15.01 39.73
C LEU A 15 -35.84 -14.56 39.16
N ALA A 16 -35.04 -15.49 38.63
CA ALA A 16 -33.81 -15.19 37.92
C ALA A 16 -34.17 -14.74 36.49
N LEU A 17 -34.06 -13.43 36.18
CA LEU A 17 -34.07 -12.92 34.83
C LEU A 17 -32.78 -13.33 34.13
N ALA A 18 -32.83 -14.34 33.28
CA ALA A 18 -31.75 -14.66 32.34
C ALA A 18 -31.72 -13.62 31.18
N CYS A 19 -30.79 -12.70 31.26
CA CYS A 19 -30.53 -11.76 30.13
C CYS A 19 -29.65 -12.47 29.08
N PRO A 20 -30.12 -12.67 27.82
CA PRO A 20 -29.26 -13.24 26.82
C PRO A 20 -28.18 -12.25 26.42
N ILE A 21 -26.92 -12.56 26.71
CA ILE A 21 -25.76 -11.80 26.19
C ILE A 21 -25.63 -12.10 24.70
N LEU A 22 -26.02 -11.15 23.87
CA LEU A 22 -25.71 -11.17 22.44
C LEU A 22 -24.19 -10.95 22.28
N VAL A 23 -23.46 -12.01 22.05
CA VAL A 23 -22.04 -11.91 21.64
C VAL A 23 -22.03 -11.49 20.18
N ALA A 24 -21.83 -10.19 19.93
CA ALA A 24 -21.57 -9.67 18.60
C ALA A 24 -20.18 -10.16 18.17
N THR A 25 -20.10 -11.14 17.27
CA THR A 25 -18.86 -11.54 16.63
C THR A 25 -18.45 -10.42 15.67
N ALA A 26 -17.46 -9.61 16.05
CA ALA A 26 -16.81 -8.66 15.15
C ALA A 26 -16.02 -9.48 14.10
N THR A 27 -16.54 -9.56 12.89
CA THR A 27 -15.77 -10.05 11.74
C THR A 27 -14.69 -9.02 11.44
N THR A 28 -13.42 -9.34 11.71
CA THR A 28 -12.28 -8.59 11.22
C THR A 28 -12.27 -8.73 9.70
N ALA A 29 -12.63 -7.66 8.98
CA ALA A 29 -12.44 -7.57 7.54
C ALA A 29 -10.93 -7.52 7.28
N GLY A 30 -10.31 -8.68 7.08
CA GLY A 30 -8.92 -8.79 6.63
C GLY A 30 -8.82 -8.26 5.20
N ALA A 31 -7.68 -7.66 4.82
CA ALA A 31 -7.40 -7.37 3.43
C ALA A 31 -7.37 -8.68 2.63
N ALA A 32 -8.10 -8.74 1.52
CA ALA A 32 -8.02 -9.88 0.62
C ALA A 32 -6.67 -9.88 -0.10
N ASP A 33 -6.13 -11.06 -0.40
CA ASP A 33 -4.88 -11.18 -1.15
C ASP A 33 -4.99 -10.47 -2.52
N PRO A 34 -3.94 -9.74 -2.94
CA PRO A 34 -3.93 -9.07 -4.23
C PRO A 34 -4.09 -10.04 -5.39
N ARG A 35 -5.12 -9.85 -6.20
CA ARG A 35 -5.37 -10.63 -7.41
C ARG A 35 -4.65 -9.98 -8.59
N LEU A 36 -3.80 -10.75 -9.28
CA LEU A 36 -3.20 -10.32 -10.53
C LEU A 36 -4.31 -10.13 -11.59
N LEU A 37 -4.40 -8.92 -12.15
CA LEU A 37 -5.29 -8.60 -13.25
C LEU A 37 -4.67 -9.03 -14.58
N ASN A 38 -3.42 -8.63 -14.80
CA ASN A 38 -2.63 -9.01 -15.98
C ASN A 38 -1.16 -8.60 -15.79
N THR A 39 -0.30 -9.16 -16.64
CA THR A 39 1.10 -8.76 -16.82
C THR A 39 1.27 -8.08 -18.18
N PHE A 40 1.83 -6.89 -18.18
CA PHE A 40 2.13 -6.10 -19.36
C PHE A 40 3.64 -5.91 -19.48
N LYS A 41 4.31 -6.80 -20.21
CA LYS A 41 5.78 -6.82 -20.30
C LYS A 41 6.44 -6.81 -18.91
N ASP A 42 7.01 -5.69 -18.49
CA ASP A 42 7.76 -5.55 -17.24
C ASP A 42 6.89 -5.03 -16.06
N TRP A 43 5.57 -4.88 -16.27
CA TRP A 43 4.64 -4.36 -15.29
C TRP A 43 3.50 -5.33 -15.01
N ASN A 44 3.22 -5.54 -13.73
CA ASN A 44 2.07 -6.29 -13.25
C ASN A 44 0.99 -5.35 -12.74
N ALA A 45 -0.27 -5.65 -13.04
CA ALA A 45 -1.42 -4.93 -12.52
C ALA A 45 -2.20 -5.82 -11.56
N PHE A 46 -2.57 -5.26 -10.40
CA PHE A 46 -3.27 -5.97 -9.32
C PHE A 46 -4.49 -5.19 -8.85
N ALA A 47 -5.45 -5.93 -8.29
CA ALA A 47 -6.56 -5.38 -7.52
C ALA A 47 -6.85 -6.25 -6.30
N PHE A 48 -7.25 -5.62 -5.19
CA PHE A 48 -7.70 -6.29 -3.96
C PHE A 48 -8.73 -5.41 -3.24
N GLU A 49 -9.30 -5.96 -2.18
CA GLU A 49 -10.20 -5.22 -1.30
C GLU A 49 -9.57 -5.06 0.07
N GLU A 50 -9.63 -3.83 0.58
CA GLU A 50 -9.15 -3.46 1.91
C GLU A 50 -10.28 -2.73 2.63
N GLY A 51 -10.75 -3.29 3.75
CA GLY A 51 -11.89 -2.72 4.48
C GLY A 51 -13.18 -2.60 3.65
N GLY A 52 -13.39 -3.47 2.66
CA GLY A 52 -14.54 -3.41 1.74
C GLY A 52 -14.39 -2.38 0.62
N HIS A 53 -13.22 -1.78 0.47
CA HIS A 53 -12.91 -0.79 -0.56
C HIS A 53 -11.88 -1.34 -1.55
N LYS A 54 -12.12 -1.06 -2.82
CA LYS A 54 -11.25 -1.49 -3.91
C LYS A 54 -9.94 -0.70 -3.91
N VAL A 55 -8.81 -1.42 -3.97
CA VAL A 55 -7.47 -0.88 -4.15
C VAL A 55 -6.86 -1.52 -5.38
N CYS A 56 -6.26 -0.73 -6.26
CA CYS A 56 -5.60 -1.24 -7.46
C CYS A 56 -4.19 -0.65 -7.55
N TYR A 57 -3.23 -1.47 -7.98
CA TYR A 57 -1.88 -0.98 -8.16
C TYR A 57 -1.17 -1.70 -9.30
N ILE A 58 -0.18 -1.01 -9.87
CA ILE A 58 0.80 -1.63 -10.74
C ILE A 58 2.12 -1.75 -10.01
N SER A 59 2.93 -2.74 -10.37
CA SER A 59 4.27 -2.91 -9.83
C SER A 59 5.26 -3.35 -10.90
N SER A 60 6.52 -2.96 -10.71
CA SER A 60 7.65 -3.44 -11.48
C SER A 60 8.91 -3.57 -10.62
N GLN A 61 9.84 -4.40 -11.08
CA GLN A 61 11.17 -4.54 -10.49
C GLN A 61 12.23 -3.93 -11.41
N PRO A 62 13.37 -3.45 -10.88
CA PRO A 62 14.41 -2.88 -11.71
C PRO A 62 15.09 -3.95 -12.55
N LYS A 63 15.40 -3.60 -13.80
CA LYS A 63 16.21 -4.41 -14.72
C LYS A 63 17.70 -4.37 -14.38
N LYS A 64 18.15 -3.26 -13.79
CA LYS A 64 19.53 -3.06 -13.36
C LYS A 64 19.53 -2.44 -11.96
N LYS A 65 20.39 -2.96 -11.10
CA LYS A 65 20.61 -2.50 -9.71
C LYS A 65 22.08 -2.20 -9.51
N GLU A 66 22.40 -1.00 -9.08
CA GLU A 66 23.78 -0.59 -8.83
C GLU A 66 23.91 -0.03 -7.41
N PRO A 67 24.99 -0.42 -6.67
CA PRO A 67 25.98 -1.42 -7.06
C PRO A 67 25.40 -2.84 -7.03
N ALA A 68 25.79 -3.66 -8.02
CA ALA A 68 25.28 -5.05 -8.17
C ALA A 68 25.58 -5.94 -6.96
N ALA A 69 26.69 -5.70 -6.28
CA ALA A 69 27.11 -6.46 -5.09
C ALA A 69 26.40 -6.05 -3.80
N ALA A 70 25.58 -4.99 -3.81
CA ALA A 70 24.86 -4.56 -2.61
C ALA A 70 23.80 -5.61 -2.21
N LYS A 71 23.92 -6.11 -0.97
CA LYS A 71 22.87 -6.96 -0.39
C LYS A 71 21.66 -6.08 -0.06
N ARG A 72 20.53 -6.33 -0.72
CA ARG A 72 19.28 -5.58 -0.58
C ARG A 72 18.12 -6.57 -0.43
N GLY A 73 17.06 -6.16 0.24
CA GLY A 73 15.76 -6.81 0.21
C GLY A 73 15.07 -6.62 -1.15
N ASP A 74 13.76 -6.83 -1.16
CA ASP A 74 12.93 -6.67 -2.34
C ASP A 74 12.90 -5.21 -2.80
N ILE A 75 12.91 -5.02 -4.12
CA ILE A 75 12.97 -3.70 -4.74
C ILE A 75 11.82 -3.58 -5.73
N TYR A 76 10.95 -2.61 -5.48
CA TYR A 76 9.75 -2.37 -6.30
C TYR A 76 9.50 -0.89 -6.54
N VAL A 77 8.89 -0.60 -7.65
CA VAL A 77 8.10 0.61 -7.86
C VAL A 77 6.63 0.22 -7.89
N LEU A 78 5.78 1.03 -7.26
CA LEU A 78 4.33 0.88 -7.29
C LEU A 78 3.68 2.20 -7.70
N VAL A 79 2.53 2.10 -8.40
CA VAL A 79 1.58 3.20 -8.56
C VAL A 79 0.22 2.69 -8.11
N THR A 80 -0.34 3.31 -7.08
CA THR A 80 -1.53 2.82 -6.36
C THR A 80 -2.70 3.78 -6.48
N HIS A 81 -3.91 3.23 -6.65
CA HIS A 81 -5.19 3.92 -6.57
C HIS A 81 -6.00 3.41 -5.40
N ARG A 82 -6.51 4.34 -4.58
CA ARG A 82 -7.48 4.14 -3.49
C ARG A 82 -8.67 5.07 -3.69
N PRO A 83 -9.62 4.73 -4.58
CA PRO A 83 -10.72 5.63 -4.95
C PRO A 83 -11.60 6.05 -3.77
N ALA A 84 -11.85 5.14 -2.83
CA ALA A 84 -12.64 5.44 -1.63
C ALA A 84 -12.03 6.55 -0.76
N GLU A 85 -10.70 6.65 -0.75
CA GLU A 85 -9.93 7.69 -0.06
C GLU A 85 -9.69 8.91 -0.95
N LYS A 86 -10.20 8.91 -2.19
CA LYS A 86 -9.93 9.92 -3.23
C LYS A 86 -8.43 10.09 -3.54
N THR A 87 -7.65 9.04 -3.29
CA THR A 87 -6.21 9.03 -3.44
C THR A 87 -5.84 8.22 -4.69
N LEU A 88 -5.27 8.90 -5.68
CA LEU A 88 -4.94 8.33 -6.99
C LEU A 88 -3.48 8.60 -7.34
N ASP A 89 -2.92 7.72 -8.17
CA ASP A 89 -1.55 7.86 -8.71
C ASP A 89 -0.42 7.82 -7.68
N VAL A 90 -0.66 7.37 -6.46
CA VAL A 90 0.37 7.36 -5.41
C VAL A 90 1.55 6.51 -5.84
N VAL A 91 2.70 7.16 -6.01
CA VAL A 91 3.95 6.52 -6.44
C VAL A 91 4.80 6.22 -5.23
N SER A 92 5.25 4.98 -5.12
CA SER A 92 6.20 4.56 -4.10
C SER A 92 7.34 3.73 -4.67
N PHE A 93 8.53 3.93 -4.12
CA PHE A 93 9.73 3.19 -4.48
C PHE A 93 10.29 2.50 -3.24
N ILE A 94 10.21 1.18 -3.20
CA ILE A 94 10.77 0.33 -2.15
C ILE A 94 12.20 -0.01 -2.57
N ALA A 95 13.18 0.35 -1.73
CA ALA A 95 14.59 0.22 -2.07
C ALA A 95 15.23 -1.07 -1.57
N GLY A 96 14.57 -1.79 -0.63
CA GLY A 96 15.15 -2.97 0.03
C GLY A 96 16.32 -2.64 0.97
N TYR A 97 16.38 -1.41 1.44
CA TYR A 97 17.29 -0.92 2.48
C TYR A 97 16.71 0.36 3.11
N PRO A 98 17.03 0.66 4.38
CA PRO A 98 16.65 1.93 4.99
C PRO A 98 17.36 3.11 4.32
N PHE A 99 16.59 4.06 3.80
CA PHE A 99 17.10 5.28 3.21
C PHE A 99 17.73 6.20 4.27
N LYS A 100 18.71 6.99 3.85
CA LYS A 100 19.24 8.10 4.65
C LYS A 100 18.17 9.18 4.81
N LYS A 101 17.81 9.48 6.06
CA LYS A 101 16.64 10.30 6.41
C LYS A 101 16.63 11.70 5.76
N ASP A 102 17.80 12.36 5.71
CA ASP A 102 17.91 13.74 5.23
C ASP A 102 18.39 13.84 3.76
N ALA A 103 18.24 12.75 3.00
CA ALA A 103 18.60 12.72 1.59
C ALA A 103 17.33 12.50 0.75
N ASP A 104 17.18 13.27 -0.31
CA ASP A 104 16.11 13.01 -1.30
C ASP A 104 16.44 11.78 -2.13
N THR A 105 15.41 11.00 -2.46
CA THR A 105 15.48 10.05 -3.58
C THR A 105 15.13 10.80 -4.87
N VAL A 106 15.93 10.58 -5.91
CA VAL A 106 15.74 11.25 -7.21
C VAL A 106 15.21 10.26 -8.24
N VAL A 107 14.13 10.62 -8.90
CA VAL A 107 13.52 9.84 -9.99
C VAL A 107 13.64 10.61 -11.30
N GLU A 108 14.20 9.96 -12.32
CA GLU A 108 14.30 10.49 -13.67
C GLU A 108 13.44 9.63 -14.61
N VAL A 109 12.40 10.19 -15.20
CA VAL A 109 11.48 9.49 -16.10
C VAL A 109 10.87 10.46 -17.13
N GLY A 110 10.74 10.03 -18.39
CA GLY A 110 10.16 10.85 -19.45
C GLY A 110 10.89 12.17 -19.70
N GLY A 111 12.18 12.25 -19.38
CA GLY A 111 12.98 13.49 -19.48
C GLY A 111 12.75 14.49 -18.35
N LYS A 112 12.02 14.12 -17.32
CA LYS A 112 11.76 14.94 -16.13
C LYS A 112 12.49 14.35 -14.92
N THR A 113 12.79 15.21 -13.94
CA THR A 113 13.44 14.84 -12.67
C THR A 113 12.54 15.23 -11.51
N PHE A 114 12.33 14.30 -10.58
CA PHE A 114 11.50 14.46 -9.39
C PHE A 114 12.31 14.15 -8.14
N LYS A 115 12.03 14.87 -7.04
CA LYS A 115 12.62 14.64 -5.73
C LYS A 115 11.55 14.11 -4.79
N LEU A 116 11.83 12.97 -4.17
CA LEU A 116 10.95 12.29 -3.24
C LEU A 116 11.54 12.34 -1.83
N PHE A 117 10.68 12.34 -0.82
CA PHE A 117 11.11 12.16 0.56
C PHE A 117 11.18 10.68 0.92
N ASN A 118 11.99 10.36 1.91
CA ASN A 118 12.25 9.01 2.35
C ASN A 118 11.63 8.74 3.71
N GLU A 119 10.96 7.58 3.85
CA GLU A 119 10.48 7.06 5.11
C GLU A 119 10.78 5.55 5.19
N GLY A 120 11.63 5.16 6.14
CA GLY A 120 12.10 3.78 6.25
C GLY A 120 12.80 3.31 4.97
N GLU A 121 12.27 2.27 4.33
CA GLU A 121 12.77 1.70 3.08
C GLU A 121 12.05 2.22 1.83
N THR A 122 11.12 3.15 1.99
CA THR A 122 10.25 3.63 0.91
C THR A 122 10.45 5.12 0.66
N ALA A 123 10.49 5.50 -0.62
CA ALA A 123 10.47 6.88 -1.07
C ALA A 123 9.11 7.23 -1.66
N TRP A 124 8.59 8.43 -1.34
CA TRP A 124 7.26 8.91 -1.69
C TRP A 124 7.32 10.29 -2.30
N ALA A 125 6.37 10.60 -3.18
CA ALA A 125 6.14 11.97 -3.62
C ALA A 125 5.65 12.84 -2.45
N ARG A 126 5.97 14.14 -2.49
CA ARG A 126 5.60 15.06 -1.40
C ARG A 126 4.14 15.52 -1.46
N ASP A 127 3.52 15.40 -2.62
CA ASP A 127 2.15 15.84 -2.90
C ASP A 127 1.54 15.09 -4.09
N ALA A 128 0.22 15.16 -4.20
CA ALA A 128 -0.55 14.48 -5.24
C ALA A 128 -0.25 15.01 -6.67
N GLU A 129 0.20 16.24 -6.80
CA GLU A 129 0.58 16.79 -8.13
C GLU A 129 1.87 16.14 -8.61
N THR A 130 2.83 15.95 -7.72
CA THR A 130 4.08 15.24 -8.02
C THR A 130 3.80 13.77 -8.36
N ASP A 131 2.93 13.08 -7.62
CA ASP A 131 2.49 11.72 -7.93
C ASP A 131 1.90 11.63 -9.34
N LYS A 132 0.95 12.50 -9.65
CA LYS A 132 0.32 12.60 -10.97
C LYS A 132 1.33 12.91 -12.08
N ALA A 133 2.28 13.79 -11.81
CA ALA A 133 3.30 14.16 -12.79
C ALA A 133 4.28 13.03 -13.09
N ILE A 134 4.67 12.23 -12.07
CA ILE A 134 5.50 11.03 -12.24
C ILE A 134 4.72 9.98 -13.04
N THR A 135 3.46 9.71 -12.68
CA THR A 135 2.61 8.73 -13.36
C THR A 135 2.38 9.11 -14.84
N ALA A 136 2.14 10.39 -15.13
CA ALA A 136 2.03 10.88 -16.51
C ALA A 136 3.35 10.70 -17.27
N ALA A 137 4.48 11.07 -16.67
CA ALA A 137 5.80 10.90 -17.28
C ALA A 137 6.15 9.42 -17.54
N LEU A 138 5.75 8.53 -16.63
CA LEU A 138 5.90 7.08 -16.80
C LEU A 138 5.05 6.57 -17.97
N ARG A 139 3.80 7.00 -18.09
CA ARG A 139 2.90 6.66 -19.19
C ARG A 139 3.48 7.08 -20.54
N ASP A 140 4.07 8.27 -20.59
CA ASP A 140 4.56 8.91 -21.83
C ASP A 140 6.02 8.60 -22.16
N ALA A 141 6.68 7.76 -21.36
CA ALA A 141 8.12 7.51 -21.47
C ALA A 141 8.56 6.83 -22.77
N LYS A 142 7.61 6.16 -23.49
CA LYS A 142 7.85 5.53 -24.81
C LYS A 142 9.06 4.60 -24.83
N GLY A 143 9.21 3.76 -23.80
CA GLY A 143 10.31 2.80 -23.66
C GLY A 143 11.63 3.39 -23.14
N LYS A 144 11.72 4.70 -22.90
CA LYS A 144 12.88 5.28 -22.22
C LYS A 144 12.88 4.84 -20.76
N PRO A 145 14.02 4.38 -20.21
CA PRO A 145 14.06 3.85 -18.85
C PRO A 145 13.71 4.92 -17.80
N MET A 146 13.15 4.46 -16.69
CA MET A 146 13.05 5.24 -15.47
C MET A 146 14.26 4.90 -14.58
N VAL A 147 14.91 5.92 -14.04
CA VAL A 147 16.09 5.77 -13.17
C VAL A 147 15.79 6.33 -11.79
N VAL A 148 16.05 5.54 -10.76
CA VAL A 148 15.83 5.90 -9.36
C VAL A 148 17.17 5.90 -8.63
N LYS A 149 17.53 7.03 -8.03
CA LYS A 149 18.79 7.23 -7.30
C LYS A 149 18.50 7.47 -5.82
N GLY A 150 19.08 6.68 -4.95
CA GLY A 150 18.91 6.77 -3.51
C GLY A 150 20.22 6.67 -2.74
N ILE A 151 20.17 6.95 -1.43
CA ILE A 151 21.30 6.81 -0.51
C ILE A 151 20.82 6.05 0.72
N SER A 152 21.52 4.96 1.06
CA SER A 152 21.22 4.18 2.27
C SER A 152 21.71 4.90 3.55
N THR A 153 21.21 4.47 4.72
CA THR A 153 21.69 4.94 6.02
C THR A 153 23.20 4.77 6.19
N ARG A 154 23.80 3.79 5.51
CA ARG A 154 25.26 3.55 5.51
C ARG A 154 26.03 4.43 4.52
N GLY A 155 25.35 5.32 3.80
CA GLY A 155 25.95 6.21 2.81
C GLY A 155 26.17 5.59 1.43
N THR A 156 25.74 4.35 1.19
CA THR A 156 25.84 3.71 -0.12
C THR A 156 24.88 4.39 -1.09
N LYS A 157 25.40 4.94 -2.18
CA LYS A 157 24.59 5.45 -3.30
C LYS A 157 24.12 4.28 -4.15
N THR A 158 22.85 4.28 -4.51
CA THR A 158 22.25 3.26 -5.37
C THR A 158 21.63 3.90 -6.61
N THR A 159 21.58 3.14 -7.70
CA THR A 159 20.88 3.50 -8.92
C THR A 159 20.12 2.27 -9.41
N ASP A 160 18.82 2.39 -9.52
CA ASP A 160 17.93 1.34 -10.02
C ASP A 160 17.32 1.79 -11.34
N THR A 161 17.43 0.96 -12.36
CA THR A 161 16.91 1.25 -13.69
C THR A 161 15.73 0.33 -14.00
N TYR A 162 14.56 0.93 -14.23
CA TYR A 162 13.32 0.24 -14.56
C TYR A 162 13.01 0.40 -16.05
N SER A 163 12.46 -0.66 -16.64
CA SER A 163 11.80 -0.55 -17.93
C SER A 163 10.46 0.18 -17.78
N THR A 164 10.10 1.00 -18.74
CA THR A 164 8.76 1.61 -18.82
C THR A 164 7.84 0.87 -19.79
N ASP A 165 8.34 -0.20 -20.39
CA ASP A 165 7.57 -1.03 -21.32
C ASP A 165 6.42 -1.75 -20.63
N GLY A 166 5.20 -1.45 -21.05
CA GLY A 166 3.98 -2.01 -20.48
C GLY A 166 3.35 -1.14 -19.37
N ALA A 167 4.04 -0.09 -18.92
CA ALA A 167 3.53 0.78 -17.84
C ALA A 167 2.19 1.44 -18.21
N ALA A 168 2.06 1.97 -19.43
CA ALA A 168 0.83 2.61 -19.89
C ALA A 168 -0.37 1.64 -19.88
N GLN A 169 -0.19 0.43 -20.40
CA GLN A 169 -1.23 -0.60 -20.41
C GLN A 169 -1.58 -1.09 -19.00
N ALA A 170 -0.58 -1.22 -18.12
CA ALA A 170 -0.80 -1.59 -16.72
C ALA A 170 -1.60 -0.49 -15.97
N LEU A 171 -1.28 0.78 -16.21
CA LEU A 171 -2.04 1.93 -15.68
C LEU A 171 -3.49 1.93 -16.18
N ASP A 172 -3.72 1.63 -17.47
CA ASP A 172 -5.08 1.53 -18.01
C ASP A 172 -5.86 0.39 -17.37
N ALA A 173 -5.22 -0.74 -17.11
CA ALA A 173 -5.84 -1.87 -16.44
C ALA A 173 -6.30 -1.52 -15.01
N ILE A 174 -5.47 -0.85 -14.22
CA ILE A 174 -5.87 -0.44 -12.87
C ILE A 174 -6.87 0.72 -12.86
N ASN A 175 -6.80 1.66 -13.81
CA ASN A 175 -7.84 2.68 -13.98
C ASN A 175 -9.20 2.03 -14.22
N LYS A 176 -9.27 1.05 -15.14
CA LYS A 176 -10.50 0.30 -15.42
C LYS A 176 -10.99 -0.50 -14.20
N ALA A 177 -10.09 -1.23 -13.53
CA ALA A 177 -10.43 -2.06 -12.38
C ALA A 177 -10.94 -1.24 -11.18
N CYS A 178 -10.34 -0.08 -10.93
CA CYS A 178 -10.71 0.86 -9.86
C CYS A 178 -11.68 1.96 -10.31
N GLU A 179 -12.24 1.88 -11.54
CA GLU A 179 -13.25 2.81 -12.09
C GLU A 179 -12.80 4.28 -12.05
N VAL A 180 -11.48 4.50 -12.19
CA VAL A 180 -10.89 5.84 -12.22
C VAL A 180 -11.18 6.47 -13.58
N LYS A 181 -11.96 7.56 -13.58
CA LYS A 181 -12.23 8.37 -14.79
C LYS A 181 -11.11 9.37 -15.00
N ARG A 182 -10.57 9.43 -16.22
CA ARG A 182 -9.53 10.37 -16.64
C ARG A 182 -9.99 11.10 -17.90
#